data_d3b0acbc0bf599ebb55e9d0f2f19de76
#
_entry.id   d3b0acbc0bf599ebb55e9d0f2f19de76
#
_cell.length_a   1.000
_cell.length_b   1.000
_cell.length_c   1.000
_cell.angle_alpha   90.00
_cell.angle_beta   90.00
_cell.angle_gamma   90.00
#
_symmetry.space_group_name_H-M   'P 1'
#
loop_
_entity.id
_entity.type
_entity.pdbx_description
1 polymer ?
#
loop_
_entity_poly.entity_id
_entity_poly.type
_entity_poly.pdbx_seq_one_letter_code
_entity_poly.pdbx_strand_id
1 'polypeptide(L)'
;MTVGFYSPWPPVPTGVADYAAALLPAMQRYGAVMRDAPQADIRLYHLGNNQLHREAYTRALAEPGVAVLHDAVLNHFYIGCMDRQTYVDEFVFNYGEWARDLACELWRDRSRCACDHRYFDYPMLRRVATISRALIVHNPKAARTVRTHAPSARVYEIPHLWQPEAPLADEVHRARELLGFGPGAFVLGVFGYLRESKRLSSVLRAFDRVRHMARNLAREPALLVAGSFVSEQLKHALAPALGGPGIRYVGHTDSARFLTLAAAADACINLRHPSAGETSGITIRLMGLGKPVVLTDAQEVEDLPEGTCVRVKPDAAEVRTLADYMRWLCEFPEDARELGRRARRHIQAHHHVDSVARRYWEVLVEEFQRSTWGGLSGGSRLFWALHV
;
A
#
# COMPACT_ATOMS: atom_id res chain seq x y z
N MET A 1 15.78 25.56 4.75
CA MET A 1 14.41 25.01 4.72
C MET A 1 14.31 23.86 5.72
N THR A 2 13.37 23.97 6.63
CA THR A 2 13.03 22.94 7.62
C THR A 2 11.72 22.27 7.23
N VAL A 3 11.66 20.95 7.28
CA VAL A 3 10.47 20.16 6.95
C VAL A 3 9.85 19.59 8.23
N GLY A 4 8.57 19.85 8.46
CA GLY A 4 7.76 19.19 9.48
C GLY A 4 7.13 17.92 8.90
N PHE A 5 7.50 16.76 9.44
CA PHE A 5 7.06 15.45 8.96
C PHE A 5 5.98 14.87 9.88
N TYR A 6 4.76 14.76 9.38
CA TYR A 6 3.59 14.29 10.13
C TYR A 6 3.08 12.95 9.58
N SER A 7 3.08 11.94 10.44
CA SER A 7 2.69 10.56 10.09
C SER A 7 2.30 9.79 11.33
N PRO A 8 1.55 8.69 11.23
CA PRO A 8 1.62 7.64 12.22
C PRO A 8 3.06 7.13 12.34
N TRP A 9 3.53 6.87 13.58
CA TRP A 9 4.88 6.38 13.86
C TRP A 9 4.83 5.05 14.60
N PRO A 10 5.85 4.18 14.47
CA PRO A 10 5.94 3.00 15.32
C PRO A 10 5.89 3.38 16.82
N PRO A 11 5.19 2.59 17.67
CA PRO A 11 4.66 1.24 17.42
C PRO A 11 3.22 1.17 16.85
N VAL A 12 2.69 2.23 16.28
CA VAL A 12 1.35 2.21 15.68
C VAL A 12 1.29 1.14 14.56
N PRO A 13 0.31 0.20 14.60
CA PRO A 13 0.30 -0.95 13.70
C PRO A 13 -0.24 -0.60 12.30
N THR A 14 0.53 0.13 11.52
CA THR A 14 0.22 0.48 10.13
C THR A 14 1.48 0.45 9.27
N GLY A 15 1.35 -0.01 8.02
CA GLY A 15 2.47 0.02 7.06
C GLY A 15 2.98 1.43 6.76
N VAL A 16 2.17 2.46 6.98
CA VAL A 16 2.59 3.87 6.82
C VAL A 16 3.56 4.28 7.94
N ALA A 17 3.40 3.75 9.16
CA ALA A 17 4.36 4.00 10.24
C ALA A 17 5.76 3.43 9.89
N ASP A 18 5.81 2.21 9.36
CA ASP A 18 7.06 1.59 8.90
C ASP A 18 7.67 2.38 7.73
N TYR A 19 6.82 2.80 6.78
CA TYR A 19 7.22 3.65 5.65
C TYR A 19 7.86 4.95 6.13
N ALA A 20 7.21 5.67 7.05
CA ALA A 20 7.68 6.92 7.59
C ALA A 20 9.01 6.75 8.35
N ALA A 21 9.13 5.68 9.14
CA ALA A 21 10.35 5.36 9.87
C ALA A 21 11.54 5.07 8.96
N ALA A 22 11.30 4.48 7.78
CA ALA A 22 12.35 4.25 6.78
C ALA A 22 12.68 5.52 5.97
N LEU A 23 11.67 6.34 5.63
CA LEU A 23 11.84 7.54 4.80
C LEU A 23 12.55 8.68 5.55
N LEU A 24 12.20 8.93 6.82
CA LEU A 24 12.70 10.05 7.60
C LEU A 24 14.24 10.13 7.62
N PRO A 25 14.98 9.09 8.04
CA PRO A 25 16.45 9.16 8.09
C PRO A 25 17.08 9.33 6.69
N ALA A 26 16.43 8.81 5.65
CA ALA A 26 16.90 9.01 4.29
C ALA A 26 16.71 10.47 3.82
N MET A 27 15.61 11.12 4.19
CA MET A 27 15.37 12.55 3.89
C MET A 27 16.28 13.48 4.71
N GLN A 28 16.62 13.11 5.95
CA GLN A 28 17.51 13.89 6.81
C GLN A 28 18.93 14.07 6.23
N ARG A 29 19.32 13.25 5.25
CA ARG A 29 20.57 13.42 4.49
C ARG A 29 20.57 14.62 3.55
N TYR A 30 19.38 15.12 3.19
CA TYR A 30 19.22 16.27 2.30
C TYR A 30 18.99 17.59 3.04
N GLY A 31 18.50 17.55 4.29
CA GLY A 31 18.29 18.74 5.10
C GLY A 31 17.57 18.49 6.42
N ALA A 32 17.17 19.57 7.08
CA ALA A 32 16.48 19.50 8.36
C ALA A 32 15.06 18.98 8.21
N VAL A 33 14.83 17.71 8.56
CA VAL A 33 13.52 17.06 8.61
C VAL A 33 13.25 16.60 10.03
N MET A 34 12.16 17.06 10.63
CA MET A 34 11.81 16.79 12.01
C MET A 34 10.38 16.30 12.14
N ARG A 35 10.16 15.37 13.07
CA ARG A 35 8.81 14.90 13.42
C ARG A 35 8.02 16.03 14.06
N ASP A 36 6.77 16.17 13.62
CA ASP A 36 5.74 17.01 14.25
C ASP A 36 6.20 18.44 14.56
N ALA A 37 7.07 19.03 13.69
CA ALA A 37 7.66 20.36 13.91
C ALA A 37 6.68 21.48 13.53
N PRO A 38 6.07 22.20 14.49
CA PRO A 38 5.05 23.21 14.21
C PRO A 38 5.60 24.47 13.52
N GLN A 39 6.89 24.76 13.71
CA GLN A 39 7.56 25.95 13.14
C GLN A 39 8.35 25.64 11.85
N ALA A 40 8.04 24.51 11.18
CA ALA A 40 8.70 24.15 9.95
C ALA A 40 8.32 25.10 8.79
N ASP A 41 9.26 25.32 7.88
CA ASP A 41 9.04 26.14 6.69
C ASP A 41 8.03 25.50 5.73
N ILE A 42 8.04 24.17 5.64
CA ILE A 42 7.09 23.38 4.86
C ILE A 42 6.71 22.10 5.62
N ARG A 43 5.49 21.61 5.40
CA ARG A 43 4.96 20.43 6.07
C ARG A 43 4.70 19.31 5.09
N LEU A 44 5.02 18.08 5.50
CA LEU A 44 4.77 16.83 4.79
C LEU A 44 3.84 15.96 5.62
N TYR A 45 2.68 15.61 5.07
CA TYR A 45 1.63 14.86 5.75
C TYR A 45 1.42 13.50 5.09
N HIS A 46 1.54 12.42 5.84
CA HIS A 46 1.26 11.07 5.36
C HIS A 46 -0.17 10.66 5.71
N LEU A 47 -0.99 10.45 4.69
CA LEU A 47 -2.40 10.16 4.80
C LEU A 47 -2.73 8.77 4.24
N GLY A 48 -3.65 8.07 4.88
CA GLY A 48 -4.12 6.75 4.48
C GLY A 48 -5.57 6.52 4.89
N ASN A 49 -6.16 5.44 4.40
CA ASN A 49 -7.59 5.16 4.47
C ASN A 49 -8.02 4.51 5.80
N ASN A 50 -7.54 5.01 6.94
CA ASN A 50 -7.95 4.57 8.26
C ASN A 50 -7.79 5.66 9.31
N GLN A 51 -8.41 5.48 10.48
CA GLN A 51 -8.48 6.46 11.56
C GLN A 51 -7.14 6.86 12.21
N LEU A 52 -6.08 6.07 12.00
CA LEU A 52 -4.74 6.36 12.54
C LEU A 52 -4.11 7.62 11.92
N HIS A 53 -4.66 8.08 10.79
CA HIS A 53 -4.22 9.29 10.09
C HIS A 53 -4.98 10.56 10.49
N ARG A 54 -5.89 10.50 11.49
CA ARG A 54 -6.74 11.64 11.89
C ARG A 54 -5.93 12.89 12.23
N GLU A 55 -4.86 12.75 13.01
CA GLU A 55 -4.05 13.91 13.42
C GLU A 55 -3.36 14.56 12.22
N ALA A 56 -2.66 13.78 11.38
CA ALA A 56 -2.01 14.29 10.18
C ALA A 56 -3.01 14.96 9.23
N TYR A 57 -4.20 14.38 9.04
CA TYR A 57 -5.27 14.95 8.23
C TYR A 57 -5.78 16.28 8.79
N THR A 58 -6.09 16.34 10.09
CA THR A 58 -6.60 17.57 10.73
C THR A 58 -5.58 18.70 10.63
N ARG A 59 -4.29 18.40 10.83
CA ARG A 59 -3.21 19.38 10.66
C ARG A 59 -3.06 19.82 9.21
N ALA A 60 -3.18 18.91 8.25
CA ALA A 60 -3.11 19.24 6.82
C ALA A 60 -4.23 20.22 6.39
N LEU A 61 -5.42 20.12 7.01
CA LEU A 61 -6.50 21.08 6.78
C LEU A 61 -6.22 22.45 7.39
N ALA A 62 -5.64 22.49 8.59
CA ALA A 62 -5.35 23.75 9.30
C ALA A 62 -4.12 24.48 8.73
N GLU A 63 -3.11 23.74 8.34
CA GLU A 63 -1.81 24.25 7.88
C GLU A 63 -1.38 23.53 6.59
N PRO A 64 -1.90 23.97 5.42
CA PRO A 64 -1.66 23.30 4.15
C PRO A 64 -0.19 23.12 3.79
N GLY A 65 0.18 21.89 3.46
CA GLY A 65 1.52 21.46 3.04
C GLY A 65 1.45 20.50 1.87
N VAL A 66 2.49 19.69 1.70
CA VAL A 66 2.51 18.56 0.76
C VAL A 66 1.87 17.34 1.44
N ALA A 67 0.87 16.73 0.81
CA ALA A 67 0.25 15.53 1.35
C ALA A 67 0.64 14.29 0.51
N VAL A 68 1.03 13.22 1.21
CA VAL A 68 1.30 11.90 0.62
C VAL A 68 0.05 11.05 0.79
N LEU A 69 -0.54 10.62 -0.29
CA LEU A 69 -1.69 9.72 -0.27
C LEU A 69 -1.19 8.28 -0.46
N HIS A 70 -1.15 7.53 0.64
CA HIS A 70 -0.85 6.09 0.60
C HIS A 70 -2.01 5.28 0.02
N ASP A 71 -3.23 5.78 0.22
CA ASP A 71 -4.47 5.28 -0.40
C ASP A 71 -5.10 6.42 -1.22
N ALA A 72 -5.55 6.13 -2.42
CA ALA A 72 -6.28 7.07 -3.27
C ALA A 72 -7.81 6.99 -3.08
N VAL A 73 -8.25 6.42 -1.97
CA VAL A 73 -9.63 6.42 -1.44
C VAL A 73 -9.53 6.70 0.04
N LEU A 74 -10.31 7.66 0.56
CA LEU A 74 -10.36 8.03 1.98
C LEU A 74 -11.72 7.74 2.62
N ASN A 75 -12.61 7.02 1.98
CA ASN A 75 -13.96 6.76 2.47
C ASN A 75 -13.96 6.07 3.83
N HIS A 76 -13.13 5.02 4.02
CA HIS A 76 -13.03 4.32 5.31
C HIS A 76 -12.39 5.18 6.41
N PHE A 77 -11.48 6.10 6.03
CA PHE A 77 -10.96 7.09 6.96
C PHE A 77 -12.09 7.96 7.51
N TYR A 78 -12.96 8.48 6.65
CA TYR A 78 -14.07 9.33 7.06
C TYR A 78 -15.09 8.58 7.92
N ILE A 79 -15.45 7.34 7.55
CA ILE A 79 -16.32 6.47 8.36
C ILE A 79 -15.73 6.24 9.76
N GLY A 80 -14.43 6.02 9.86
CA GLY A 80 -13.74 5.76 11.13
C GLY A 80 -13.50 7.01 11.99
N CYS A 81 -13.56 8.21 11.39
CA CYS A 81 -13.18 9.47 12.06
C CYS A 81 -14.34 10.40 12.35
N MET A 82 -15.46 10.34 11.62
CA MET A 82 -16.53 11.33 11.63
C MET A 82 -17.83 10.75 12.18
N ASP A 83 -18.72 11.63 12.62
CA ASP A 83 -20.11 11.30 12.87
C ASP A 83 -20.92 11.27 11.56
N ARG A 84 -22.20 10.89 11.66
CA ARG A 84 -23.08 10.76 10.49
C ARG A 84 -23.21 12.06 9.71
N GLN A 85 -23.45 13.17 10.40
CA GLN A 85 -23.72 14.45 9.72
C GLN A 85 -22.48 14.92 8.99
N THR A 86 -21.32 14.90 9.64
CA THR A 86 -20.04 15.29 9.07
C THR A 86 -19.66 14.39 7.86
N TYR A 87 -19.91 13.08 7.95
CA TYR A 87 -19.68 12.17 6.83
C TYR A 87 -20.57 12.49 5.61
N VAL A 88 -21.87 12.71 5.85
CA VAL A 88 -22.81 13.04 4.77
C VAL A 88 -22.44 14.38 4.12
N ASP A 89 -22.11 15.40 4.90
CA ASP A 89 -21.73 16.71 4.39
C ASP A 89 -20.40 16.66 3.62
N GLU A 90 -19.43 15.86 4.08
CA GLU A 90 -18.18 15.62 3.34
C GLU A 90 -18.42 14.86 2.03
N PHE A 91 -19.34 13.88 2.03
CA PHE A 91 -19.71 13.16 0.82
C PHE A 91 -20.40 14.09 -0.20
N VAL A 92 -21.33 14.92 0.26
CA VAL A 92 -21.98 15.94 -0.56
C VAL A 92 -20.98 16.98 -1.08
N PHE A 93 -20.02 17.41 -0.28
CA PHE A 93 -18.94 18.30 -0.73
C PHE A 93 -18.14 17.68 -1.88
N ASN A 94 -17.89 16.37 -1.84
CA ASN A 94 -17.15 15.68 -2.90
C ASN A 94 -17.98 15.47 -4.18
N TYR A 95 -19.28 15.16 -4.06
CA TYR A 95 -20.07 14.64 -5.19
C TYR A 95 -21.31 15.49 -5.54
N GLY A 96 -21.69 16.43 -4.70
CA GLY A 96 -22.88 17.27 -4.89
C GLY A 96 -24.10 16.76 -4.13
N GLU A 97 -25.14 17.60 -4.07
CA GLU A 97 -26.34 17.36 -3.27
C GLU A 97 -27.12 16.10 -3.71
N TRP A 98 -27.07 15.75 -4.98
CA TRP A 98 -27.71 14.54 -5.52
C TRP A 98 -27.22 13.24 -4.86
N ALA A 99 -26.04 13.26 -4.25
CA ALA A 99 -25.42 12.09 -3.62
C ALA A 99 -25.78 11.93 -2.13
N ARG A 100 -26.59 12.83 -1.55
CA ARG A 100 -26.94 12.83 -0.12
C ARG A 100 -27.62 11.54 0.34
N ASP A 101 -28.57 11.03 -0.42
CA ASP A 101 -29.30 9.81 -0.07
C ASP A 101 -28.35 8.60 -0.08
N LEU A 102 -27.48 8.51 -1.07
CA LEU A 102 -26.43 7.49 -1.13
C LEU A 102 -25.47 7.58 0.07
N ALA A 103 -25.06 8.80 0.46
CA ALA A 103 -24.23 8.99 1.64
C ALA A 103 -24.91 8.49 2.93
N CYS A 104 -26.21 8.77 3.09
CA CYS A 104 -27.00 8.25 4.19
C CYS A 104 -27.11 6.72 4.19
N GLU A 105 -27.27 6.12 3.01
CA GLU A 105 -27.29 4.66 2.84
C GLU A 105 -25.94 4.04 3.22
N LEU A 106 -24.85 4.56 2.65
CA LEU A 106 -23.48 4.10 2.97
C LEU A 106 -23.20 4.22 4.48
N TRP A 107 -23.56 5.34 5.10
CA TRP A 107 -23.41 5.48 6.55
C TRP A 107 -24.19 4.44 7.36
N ARG A 108 -25.43 4.13 6.97
CA ARG A 108 -26.23 3.09 7.60
C ARG A 108 -25.59 1.72 7.47
N ASP A 109 -25.05 1.40 6.28
CA ASP A 109 -24.52 0.08 5.93
C ASP A 109 -22.99 -0.06 6.25
N ARG A 110 -22.40 0.90 6.97
CA ARG A 110 -20.95 1.00 7.19
C ARG A 110 -20.29 -0.21 7.86
N SER A 111 -21.06 -1.05 8.55
CA SER A 111 -20.53 -2.30 9.11
C SER A 111 -20.05 -3.29 8.02
N ARG A 112 -20.48 -3.09 6.77
CA ARG A 112 -20.12 -3.91 5.60
C ARG A 112 -19.05 -3.26 4.73
N CYS A 113 -18.50 -2.10 5.12
CA CYS A 113 -17.60 -1.29 4.29
C CYS A 113 -16.36 -2.06 3.80
N ALA A 114 -15.88 -3.06 4.55
CA ALA A 114 -14.72 -3.86 4.16
C ALA A 114 -14.96 -4.74 2.90
N CYS A 115 -16.22 -5.05 2.57
CA CYS A 115 -16.61 -5.97 1.50
C CYS A 115 -17.44 -5.29 0.39
N ASP A 116 -18.00 -4.13 0.65
CA ASP A 116 -18.90 -3.43 -0.27
C ASP A 116 -18.09 -2.49 -1.19
N HIS A 117 -18.13 -2.76 -2.50
CA HIS A 117 -17.39 -2.01 -3.52
C HIS A 117 -17.71 -0.51 -3.51
N ARG A 118 -18.93 -0.12 -3.16
CA ARG A 118 -19.36 1.28 -3.15
C ARG A 118 -18.44 2.18 -2.33
N TYR A 119 -17.83 1.68 -1.24
CA TYR A 119 -16.89 2.47 -0.42
C TYR A 119 -15.54 2.70 -1.12
N PHE A 120 -15.22 1.93 -2.14
CA PHE A 120 -14.03 2.09 -2.96
C PHE A 120 -14.31 2.91 -4.23
N ASP A 121 -15.56 2.93 -4.70
CA ASP A 121 -15.99 3.69 -5.88
C ASP A 121 -16.12 5.19 -5.61
N TYR A 122 -16.19 5.58 -4.33
CA TYR A 122 -16.27 6.98 -3.87
C TYR A 122 -15.03 7.40 -3.09
N PRO A 123 -13.95 7.87 -3.77
CA PRO A 123 -12.65 8.19 -3.16
C PRO A 123 -12.65 9.28 -2.09
N MET A 124 -13.55 10.26 -2.15
CA MET A 124 -13.66 11.39 -1.21
C MET A 124 -12.35 12.19 -1.04
N LEU A 125 -11.67 12.50 -2.15
CA LEU A 125 -10.36 13.15 -2.15
C LEU A 125 -10.41 14.67 -2.30
N ARG A 126 -11.56 15.23 -2.72
CA ARG A 126 -11.65 16.62 -3.17
C ARG A 126 -11.14 17.60 -2.15
N ARG A 127 -11.48 17.43 -0.86
CA ARG A 127 -11.08 18.37 0.20
C ARG A 127 -9.56 18.42 0.34
N VAL A 128 -8.93 17.29 0.63
CA VAL A 128 -7.47 17.24 0.84
C VAL A 128 -6.71 17.63 -0.42
N ALA A 129 -7.21 17.24 -1.60
CA ALA A 129 -6.55 17.56 -2.86
C ALA A 129 -6.63 19.04 -3.22
N THR A 130 -7.71 19.74 -2.81
CA THR A 130 -7.89 21.18 -3.11
C THR A 130 -7.05 22.05 -2.19
N ILE A 131 -6.87 21.66 -0.92
CA ILE A 131 -6.15 22.48 0.05
C ILE A 131 -4.64 22.24 0.06
N SER A 132 -4.19 21.04 -0.31
CA SER A 132 -2.76 20.70 -0.29
C SER A 132 -1.99 21.53 -1.31
N ARG A 133 -0.78 21.96 -0.95
CA ARG A 133 0.13 22.64 -1.89
C ARG A 133 0.48 21.73 -3.06
N ALA A 134 0.73 20.46 -2.77
CA ALA A 134 0.90 19.40 -3.74
C ALA A 134 0.53 18.05 -3.10
N LEU A 135 0.35 17.04 -3.96
CA LEU A 135 0.08 15.67 -3.57
C LEU A 135 1.16 14.74 -4.12
N ILE A 136 1.63 13.83 -3.30
CA ILE A 136 2.49 12.73 -3.69
C ILE A 136 1.66 11.45 -3.66
N VAL A 137 1.73 10.66 -4.71
CA VAL A 137 1.09 9.35 -4.84
C VAL A 137 2.10 8.33 -5.35
N HIS A 138 1.81 7.02 -5.18
CA HIS A 138 2.78 5.96 -5.41
C HIS A 138 2.57 5.15 -6.69
N ASN A 139 1.51 5.43 -7.44
CA ASN A 139 1.21 4.75 -8.71
C ASN A 139 0.39 5.64 -9.65
N PRO A 140 0.39 5.36 -10.97
CA PRO A 140 -0.33 6.17 -11.96
C PRO A 140 -1.86 6.17 -11.76
N LYS A 141 -2.46 5.06 -11.27
CA LYS A 141 -3.90 5.00 -10.98
C LYS A 141 -4.31 6.00 -9.91
N ALA A 142 -3.54 6.07 -8.81
CA ALA A 142 -3.77 7.04 -7.76
C ALA A 142 -3.68 8.48 -8.28
N ALA A 143 -2.69 8.77 -9.14
CA ALA A 143 -2.55 10.08 -9.77
C ALA A 143 -3.76 10.44 -10.65
N ARG A 144 -4.24 9.51 -11.47
CA ARG A 144 -5.45 9.71 -12.28
C ARG A 144 -6.68 9.96 -11.39
N THR A 145 -6.83 9.17 -10.32
CA THR A 145 -7.95 9.33 -9.38
C THR A 145 -7.94 10.73 -8.76
N VAL A 146 -6.79 11.20 -8.27
CA VAL A 146 -6.68 12.56 -7.70
C VAL A 146 -7.04 13.63 -8.76
N ARG A 147 -6.46 13.56 -9.96
CA ARG A 147 -6.72 14.52 -11.03
C ARG A 147 -8.18 14.56 -11.48
N THR A 148 -8.89 13.42 -11.40
CA THR A 148 -10.33 13.36 -11.67
C THR A 148 -11.14 14.13 -10.64
N HIS A 149 -10.79 14.03 -9.36
CA HIS A 149 -11.50 14.69 -8.26
C HIS A 149 -11.06 16.13 -7.99
N ALA A 150 -9.84 16.48 -8.37
CA ALA A 150 -9.27 17.82 -8.23
C ALA A 150 -8.34 18.14 -9.41
N PRO A 151 -8.88 18.56 -10.59
CA PRO A 151 -8.08 18.74 -11.80
C PRO A 151 -6.96 19.78 -11.68
N SER A 152 -7.09 20.75 -10.78
CA SER A 152 -6.08 21.79 -10.52
C SER A 152 -4.99 21.36 -9.53
N ALA A 153 -5.11 20.20 -8.89
CA ALA A 153 -4.14 19.72 -7.91
C ALA A 153 -2.80 19.40 -8.58
N ARG A 154 -1.70 19.83 -7.96
CA ARG A 154 -0.37 19.40 -8.35
C ARG A 154 -0.09 18.01 -7.79
N VAL A 155 0.13 17.05 -8.69
CA VAL A 155 0.29 15.64 -8.33
C VAL A 155 1.63 15.13 -8.84
N TYR A 156 2.46 14.65 -7.92
CA TYR A 156 3.75 14.03 -8.17
C TYR A 156 3.65 12.52 -7.97
N GLU A 157 4.10 11.77 -8.94
CA GLU A 157 4.15 10.31 -8.88
C GLU A 157 5.54 9.88 -8.40
N ILE A 158 5.66 9.46 -7.16
CA ILE A 158 6.90 8.96 -6.56
C ILE A 158 6.69 7.50 -6.15
N PRO A 159 7.47 6.54 -6.66
CA PRO A 159 7.30 5.13 -6.33
C PRO A 159 7.33 4.87 -4.81
N HIS A 160 6.60 3.85 -4.37
CA HIS A 160 6.69 3.40 -2.98
C HIS A 160 8.13 2.97 -2.65
N LEU A 161 8.67 3.39 -1.51
CA LEU A 161 10.06 3.08 -1.14
C LEU A 161 10.29 1.59 -0.86
N TRP A 162 11.50 1.15 -1.12
CA TRP A 162 12.08 -0.10 -0.69
C TRP A 162 13.44 0.15 -0.01
N GLN A 163 13.61 -0.46 1.16
CA GLN A 163 14.88 -0.45 1.88
C GLN A 163 15.57 -1.80 1.68
N PRO A 164 16.87 -1.82 1.29
CA PRO A 164 17.63 -3.07 1.18
C PRO A 164 17.75 -3.75 2.55
N GLU A 165 17.11 -4.88 2.69
CA GLU A 165 17.17 -5.74 3.86
C GLU A 165 17.23 -7.19 3.40
N ALA A 166 18.03 -8.00 4.07
CA ALA A 166 18.09 -9.44 3.84
C ALA A 166 18.31 -10.16 5.18
N PRO A 167 17.51 -11.18 5.48
CA PRO A 167 17.75 -12.01 6.66
C PRO A 167 18.98 -12.90 6.43
N LEU A 168 19.57 -13.38 7.51
CA LEU A 168 20.68 -14.32 7.45
C LEU A 168 20.21 -15.67 6.89
N ALA A 169 21.05 -16.31 6.07
CA ALA A 169 20.72 -17.58 5.42
C ALA A 169 20.35 -18.68 6.45
N ASP A 170 21.07 -18.75 7.58
CA ASP A 170 20.82 -19.71 8.65
C ASP A 170 19.47 -19.47 9.33
N GLU A 171 19.04 -18.22 9.46
CA GLU A 171 17.71 -17.89 10.01
C GLU A 171 16.60 -18.36 9.06
N VAL A 172 16.78 -18.20 7.76
CA VAL A 172 15.84 -18.67 6.74
C VAL A 172 15.74 -20.19 6.76
N HIS A 173 16.88 -20.88 6.82
CA HIS A 173 16.92 -22.34 6.88
C HIS A 173 16.20 -22.87 8.14
N ARG A 174 16.57 -22.32 9.31
CA ARG A 174 15.93 -22.64 10.59
C ARG A 174 14.42 -22.36 10.60
N ALA A 175 13.99 -21.28 9.97
CA ALA A 175 12.56 -20.97 9.85
C ALA A 175 11.81 -22.04 9.05
N ARG A 176 12.38 -22.54 7.94
CA ARG A 176 11.78 -23.64 7.15
C ARG A 176 11.68 -24.93 7.98
N GLU A 177 12.72 -25.28 8.72
CA GLU A 177 12.73 -26.46 9.60
C GLU A 177 11.65 -26.34 10.70
N LEU A 178 11.61 -25.23 11.43
CA LEU A 178 10.63 -24.98 12.50
C LEU A 178 9.19 -25.01 12.00
N LEU A 179 8.96 -24.59 10.75
CA LEU A 179 7.64 -24.65 10.11
C LEU A 179 7.33 -26.03 9.52
N GLY A 180 8.28 -26.97 9.56
CA GLY A 180 8.12 -28.33 9.03
C GLY A 180 8.09 -28.39 7.52
N PHE A 181 8.73 -27.43 6.82
CA PHE A 181 8.91 -27.48 5.37
C PHE A 181 10.17 -28.25 4.99
N GLY A 182 9.98 -29.43 4.41
CA GLY A 182 11.09 -30.25 3.95
C GLY A 182 11.86 -29.64 2.77
N PRO A 183 13.05 -30.19 2.43
CA PRO A 183 13.89 -29.67 1.34
C PRO A 183 13.23 -29.79 -0.04
N GLY A 184 12.27 -30.70 -0.19
CA GLY A 184 11.46 -30.87 -1.42
C GLY A 184 10.28 -29.93 -1.55
N ALA A 185 9.92 -29.21 -0.48
CA ALA A 185 8.75 -28.33 -0.49
C ALA A 185 8.98 -27.05 -1.32
N PHE A 186 7.97 -26.68 -2.10
CA PHE A 186 7.82 -25.36 -2.68
C PHE A 186 6.86 -24.54 -1.87
N VAL A 187 7.36 -23.54 -1.15
CA VAL A 187 6.59 -22.77 -0.17
C VAL A 187 6.01 -21.51 -0.84
N LEU A 188 4.68 -21.46 -0.93
CA LEU A 188 3.92 -20.29 -1.33
C LEU A 188 3.63 -19.44 -0.09
N GLY A 189 3.94 -18.13 -0.10
CA GLY A 189 3.78 -17.24 1.05
C GLY A 189 2.66 -16.21 0.87
N VAL A 190 1.83 -16.01 1.89
CA VAL A 190 0.85 -14.93 2.01
C VAL A 190 1.16 -14.13 3.26
N PHE A 191 1.30 -12.78 3.15
CA PHE A 191 1.81 -11.95 4.22
C PHE A 191 0.96 -10.71 4.51
N GLY A 192 1.01 -10.23 5.76
CA GLY A 192 0.49 -8.95 6.24
C GLY A 192 -0.89 -9.04 6.88
N TYR A 193 -1.56 -7.89 7.05
CA TYR A 193 -2.89 -7.87 7.66
C TYR A 193 -3.89 -8.62 6.80
N LEU A 194 -4.47 -9.69 7.37
CA LEU A 194 -5.42 -10.58 6.72
C LEU A 194 -6.82 -9.97 6.84
N ARG A 195 -7.28 -9.40 5.74
CA ARG A 195 -8.60 -8.79 5.57
C ARG A 195 -9.29 -9.34 4.33
N GLU A 196 -10.57 -9.07 4.17
CA GLU A 196 -11.40 -9.57 3.08
C GLU A 196 -10.78 -9.29 1.70
N SER A 197 -10.27 -8.06 1.51
CA SER A 197 -9.64 -7.64 0.25
C SER A 197 -8.37 -8.42 -0.12
N LYS A 198 -7.73 -9.13 0.83
CA LYS A 198 -6.60 -10.03 0.56
C LYS A 198 -6.99 -11.33 -0.12
N ARG A 199 -8.29 -11.60 -0.23
CA ARG A 199 -8.85 -12.76 -0.94
C ARG A 199 -8.25 -14.12 -0.50
N LEU A 200 -7.93 -14.23 0.79
CA LEU A 200 -7.30 -15.43 1.35
C LEU A 200 -8.14 -16.70 1.12
N SER A 201 -9.47 -16.58 1.10
CA SER A 201 -10.37 -17.70 0.76
C SER A 201 -10.13 -18.25 -0.66
N SER A 202 -9.84 -17.37 -1.63
CA SER A 202 -9.49 -17.78 -3.00
C SER A 202 -8.14 -18.46 -3.06
N VAL A 203 -7.16 -17.97 -2.30
CA VAL A 203 -5.83 -18.58 -2.18
C VAL A 203 -5.93 -20.00 -1.59
N LEU A 204 -6.68 -20.15 -0.49
CA LEU A 204 -6.86 -21.45 0.17
C LEU A 204 -7.56 -22.46 -0.75
N ARG A 205 -8.61 -22.05 -1.46
CA ARG A 205 -9.30 -22.92 -2.46
C ARG A 205 -8.41 -23.29 -3.64
N ALA A 206 -7.59 -22.35 -4.12
CA ALA A 206 -6.64 -22.62 -5.20
C ALA A 206 -5.54 -23.59 -4.74
N PHE A 207 -5.00 -23.36 -3.55
CA PHE A 207 -3.99 -24.23 -2.94
C PHE A 207 -4.49 -25.66 -2.73
N ASP A 208 -5.72 -25.82 -2.25
CA ASP A 208 -6.32 -27.16 -2.07
C ASP A 208 -6.39 -27.91 -3.41
N ARG A 209 -6.75 -27.26 -4.52
CA ARG A 209 -6.74 -27.86 -5.86
C ARG A 209 -5.34 -28.32 -6.26
N VAL A 210 -4.30 -27.48 -6.06
CA VAL A 210 -2.92 -27.80 -6.42
C VAL A 210 -2.41 -28.97 -5.60
N ARG A 211 -2.71 -29.02 -4.30
CA ARG A 211 -2.32 -30.09 -3.40
C ARG A 211 -2.86 -31.46 -3.81
N HIS A 212 -4.08 -31.53 -4.35
CA HIS A 212 -4.65 -32.78 -4.87
C HIS A 212 -3.91 -33.29 -6.13
N MET A 213 -3.19 -32.41 -6.84
CA MET A 213 -2.36 -32.75 -8.00
C MET A 213 -0.89 -32.97 -7.64
N ALA A 214 -0.50 -32.87 -6.36
CA ALA A 214 0.89 -32.79 -5.90
C ALA A 214 1.78 -33.97 -6.34
N ARG A 215 1.21 -35.19 -6.50
CA ARG A 215 1.95 -36.39 -6.89
C ARG A 215 2.65 -36.28 -8.25
N ASN A 216 2.22 -35.31 -9.10
CA ASN A 216 2.73 -35.10 -10.45
C ASN A 216 3.58 -33.85 -10.57
N LEU A 217 3.92 -33.19 -9.45
CA LEU A 217 4.68 -31.94 -9.46
C LEU A 217 6.16 -32.20 -9.13
N ALA A 218 7.05 -31.39 -9.68
CA ALA A 218 8.48 -31.44 -9.41
C ALA A 218 8.82 -31.11 -7.93
N ARG A 219 7.96 -30.35 -7.26
CA ARG A 219 8.09 -29.95 -5.87
C ARG A 219 6.76 -30.10 -5.14
N GLU A 220 6.80 -30.50 -3.86
CA GLU A 220 5.62 -30.58 -3.03
C GLU A 220 5.11 -29.18 -2.63
N PRO A 221 3.85 -28.84 -2.95
CA PRO A 221 3.32 -27.52 -2.61
C PRO A 221 3.08 -27.39 -1.10
N ALA A 222 3.55 -26.29 -0.51
CA ALA A 222 3.28 -25.89 0.86
C ALA A 222 2.82 -24.43 0.89
N LEU A 223 1.96 -24.06 1.86
CA LEU A 223 1.45 -22.71 2.01
C LEU A 223 1.79 -22.16 3.39
N LEU A 224 2.48 -21.03 3.41
CA LEU A 224 2.75 -20.21 4.58
C LEU A 224 1.83 -19.00 4.59
N VAL A 225 0.99 -18.87 5.61
CA VAL A 225 0.17 -17.67 5.84
C VAL A 225 0.69 -16.98 7.10
N ALA A 226 1.21 -15.76 6.98
CA ALA A 226 1.77 -15.02 8.12
C ALA A 226 1.16 -13.62 8.23
N GLY A 227 0.52 -13.34 9.37
CA GLY A 227 -0.10 -12.06 9.65
C GLY A 227 -1.30 -12.14 10.58
N SER A 228 -1.79 -10.96 10.98
CA SER A 228 -2.95 -10.83 11.86
C SER A 228 -4.23 -10.65 11.08
N PHE A 229 -5.28 -11.34 11.50
CA PHE A 229 -6.63 -11.05 11.02
C PHE A 229 -7.13 -9.71 11.56
N VAL A 230 -7.73 -8.90 10.68
CA VAL A 230 -8.39 -7.64 11.06
C VAL A 230 -9.82 -7.92 11.54
N SER A 231 -10.46 -8.98 11.02
CA SER A 231 -11.82 -9.39 11.33
C SER A 231 -11.82 -10.77 11.99
N GLU A 232 -12.36 -10.88 13.20
CA GLU A 232 -12.55 -12.19 13.87
C GLU A 232 -13.54 -13.07 13.10
N GLN A 233 -14.54 -12.48 12.45
CA GLN A 233 -15.47 -13.21 11.59
C GLN A 233 -14.73 -13.90 10.43
N LEU A 234 -13.83 -13.18 9.74
CA LEU A 234 -13.01 -13.75 8.67
C LEU A 234 -12.09 -14.86 9.20
N LYS A 235 -11.49 -14.64 10.37
CA LYS A 235 -10.62 -15.64 11.02
C LYS A 235 -11.38 -16.93 11.32
N HIS A 236 -12.56 -16.84 11.93
CA HIS A 236 -13.39 -18.01 12.22
C HIS A 236 -13.83 -18.73 10.93
N ALA A 237 -14.23 -17.97 9.90
CA ALA A 237 -14.65 -18.54 8.63
C ALA A 237 -13.53 -19.33 7.91
N LEU A 238 -12.27 -18.89 8.06
CA LEU A 238 -11.12 -19.52 7.40
C LEU A 238 -10.34 -20.51 8.26
N ALA A 239 -10.61 -20.58 9.56
CA ALA A 239 -9.89 -21.46 10.50
C ALA A 239 -9.86 -22.94 10.07
N PRO A 240 -10.97 -23.56 9.59
CA PRO A 240 -10.93 -24.95 9.11
C PRO A 240 -9.97 -25.16 7.95
N ALA A 241 -9.96 -24.23 6.98
CA ALA A 241 -9.08 -24.33 5.81
C ALA A 241 -7.60 -24.08 6.18
N LEU A 242 -7.33 -23.17 7.11
CA LEU A 242 -5.98 -22.89 7.60
C LEU A 242 -5.36 -24.06 8.37
N GLY A 243 -6.19 -24.93 8.99
CA GLY A 243 -5.76 -26.19 9.62
C GLY A 243 -5.50 -27.33 8.63
N GLY A 244 -5.67 -27.08 7.34
CA GLY A 244 -5.49 -28.09 6.29
C GLY A 244 -4.04 -28.56 6.13
N PRO A 245 -3.84 -29.76 5.54
CA PRO A 245 -2.50 -30.32 5.33
C PRO A 245 -1.68 -29.45 4.36
N GLY A 246 -0.37 -29.34 4.65
CA GLY A 246 0.56 -28.51 3.88
C GLY A 246 0.44 -27.00 4.14
N ILE A 247 -0.45 -26.56 5.04
CA ILE A 247 -0.63 -25.15 5.41
C ILE A 247 0.01 -24.90 6.79
N ARG A 248 0.70 -23.75 6.89
CA ARG A 248 1.21 -23.23 8.18
C ARG A 248 0.73 -21.80 8.35
N TYR A 249 -0.05 -21.58 9.40
CA TYR A 249 -0.48 -20.25 9.80
C TYR A 249 0.40 -19.74 10.94
N VAL A 250 0.99 -18.56 10.74
CA VAL A 250 1.76 -17.81 11.74
C VAL A 250 1.04 -16.48 11.96
N GLY A 251 0.71 -16.18 13.19
CA GLY A 251 0.01 -14.93 13.55
C GLY A 251 0.82 -13.67 13.22
N HIS A 252 0.72 -12.66 14.07
CA HIS A 252 1.46 -11.40 13.92
C HIS A 252 2.96 -11.62 13.82
N THR A 253 3.60 -10.87 12.94
CA THR A 253 5.05 -10.85 12.75
C THR A 253 5.56 -9.42 12.78
N ASP A 254 6.64 -9.16 13.51
CA ASP A 254 7.41 -7.93 13.38
C ASP A 254 8.16 -7.88 12.04
N SER A 255 8.82 -6.78 11.76
CA SER A 255 9.51 -6.56 10.48
C SER A 255 10.64 -7.56 10.23
N ALA A 256 11.43 -7.92 11.25
CA ALA A 256 12.55 -8.86 11.11
C ALA A 256 12.03 -10.28 10.83
N ARG A 257 11.04 -10.73 11.60
CA ARG A 257 10.40 -12.03 11.40
C ARG A 257 9.66 -12.11 10.06
N PHE A 258 9.01 -11.01 9.64
CA PHE A 258 8.42 -10.94 8.29
C PHE A 258 9.46 -11.21 7.22
N LEU A 259 10.64 -10.57 7.29
CA LEU A 259 11.71 -10.74 6.30
C LEU A 259 12.21 -12.17 6.25
N THR A 260 12.45 -12.80 7.41
CA THR A 260 12.89 -14.20 7.52
C THR A 260 11.85 -15.15 6.91
N LEU A 261 10.56 -14.98 7.25
CA LEU A 261 9.48 -15.81 6.71
C LEU A 261 9.25 -15.58 5.21
N ALA A 262 9.33 -14.33 4.75
CA ALA A 262 9.23 -14.00 3.33
C ALA A 262 10.40 -14.59 2.53
N ALA A 263 11.62 -14.57 3.07
CA ALA A 263 12.77 -15.21 2.47
C ALA A 263 12.66 -16.74 2.47
N ALA A 264 12.00 -17.34 3.46
CA ALA A 264 11.72 -18.79 3.52
C ALA A 264 10.70 -19.26 2.48
N ALA A 265 9.86 -18.40 1.95
CA ALA A 265 8.96 -18.71 0.84
C ALA A 265 9.72 -18.78 -0.50
N ASP A 266 9.29 -19.66 -1.41
CA ASP A 266 9.84 -19.76 -2.77
C ASP A 266 9.13 -18.79 -3.72
N ALA A 267 7.82 -18.57 -3.54
CA ALA A 267 7.02 -17.57 -4.23
C ALA A 267 5.98 -16.96 -3.27
N CYS A 268 5.42 -15.81 -3.62
CA CYS A 268 4.48 -15.12 -2.77
C CYS A 268 3.19 -14.77 -3.51
N ILE A 269 2.08 -14.69 -2.77
CA ILE A 269 0.77 -14.33 -3.29
C ILE A 269 0.27 -13.13 -2.49
N ASN A 270 0.03 -12.03 -3.18
CA ASN A 270 -0.45 -10.81 -2.55
C ASN A 270 -1.63 -10.22 -3.32
N LEU A 271 -2.75 -10.93 -3.32
CA LEU A 271 -3.98 -10.48 -3.94
C LEU A 271 -4.58 -9.29 -3.18
N ARG A 272 -5.29 -8.43 -3.92
CA ARG A 272 -5.96 -7.27 -3.37
C ARG A 272 -7.15 -6.86 -4.23
N HIS A 273 -8.36 -7.11 -3.73
CA HIS A 273 -9.59 -6.69 -4.39
C HIS A 273 -10.78 -6.70 -3.41
N PRO A 274 -11.55 -5.60 -3.29
CA PRO A 274 -11.30 -4.29 -3.91
C PRO A 274 -10.05 -3.60 -3.35
N SER A 275 -9.57 -2.57 -4.05
CA SER A 275 -8.40 -1.78 -3.69
C SER A 275 -8.80 -0.31 -3.44
N ALA A 276 -8.14 0.32 -2.48
CA ALA A 276 -8.25 1.76 -2.22
C ALA A 276 -7.24 2.60 -3.05
N GLY A 277 -6.71 2.06 -4.14
CA GLY A 277 -5.74 2.74 -5.01
C GLY A 277 -4.32 2.78 -4.44
N GLU A 278 -4.04 1.98 -3.41
CA GLU A 278 -2.75 1.94 -2.74
C GLU A 278 -1.72 1.10 -3.49
N THR A 279 -0.44 1.50 -3.42
CA THR A 279 0.68 0.62 -3.76
C THR A 279 1.02 -0.26 -2.55
N SER A 280 1.08 -1.56 -2.76
CA SER A 280 1.34 -2.51 -1.67
C SER A 280 2.82 -2.52 -1.25
N GLY A 281 3.13 -1.96 -0.09
CA GLY A 281 4.48 -2.03 0.50
C GLY A 281 4.97 -3.47 0.70
N ILE A 282 4.06 -4.42 0.98
CA ILE A 282 4.41 -5.86 1.05
C ILE A 282 4.86 -6.37 -0.32
N THR A 283 4.16 -6.05 -1.42
CA THR A 283 4.59 -6.41 -2.78
C THR A 283 6.00 -5.89 -3.07
N ILE A 284 6.25 -4.61 -2.78
CA ILE A 284 7.55 -3.99 -3.02
C ILE A 284 8.66 -4.70 -2.21
N ARG A 285 8.42 -5.03 -0.95
CA ARG A 285 9.39 -5.77 -0.12
C ARG A 285 9.63 -7.18 -0.62
N LEU A 286 8.59 -7.92 -1.00
CA LEU A 286 8.71 -9.28 -1.53
C LEU A 286 9.47 -9.31 -2.84
N MET A 287 9.14 -8.41 -3.77
CA MET A 287 9.87 -8.28 -5.05
C MET A 287 11.32 -7.84 -4.82
N GLY A 288 11.58 -6.94 -3.87
CA GLY A 288 12.92 -6.52 -3.46
C GLY A 288 13.77 -7.65 -2.88
N LEU A 289 13.15 -8.62 -2.20
CA LEU A 289 13.79 -9.88 -1.76
C LEU A 289 14.07 -10.85 -2.92
N GLY A 290 13.60 -10.54 -4.13
CA GLY A 290 13.75 -11.42 -5.30
C GLY A 290 12.74 -12.55 -5.33
N LYS A 291 11.61 -12.41 -4.64
CA LYS A 291 10.53 -13.40 -4.70
C LYS A 291 9.65 -13.17 -5.92
N PRO A 292 9.29 -14.21 -6.68
CA PRO A 292 8.19 -14.13 -7.64
C PRO A 292 6.89 -13.85 -6.88
N VAL A 293 6.11 -12.88 -7.37
CA VAL A 293 4.86 -12.48 -6.70
C VAL A 293 3.68 -12.61 -7.66
N VAL A 294 2.62 -13.27 -7.19
CA VAL A 294 1.32 -13.30 -7.84
C VAL A 294 0.46 -12.17 -7.27
N LEU A 295 -0.03 -11.29 -8.14
CA LEU A 295 -0.80 -10.10 -7.81
C LEU A 295 -2.19 -10.14 -8.44
N THR A 296 -3.12 -9.37 -7.91
CA THR A 296 -4.35 -9.05 -8.62
C THR A 296 -4.02 -8.19 -9.85
N ASP A 297 -4.59 -8.54 -11.00
CA ASP A 297 -4.53 -7.72 -12.22
C ASP A 297 -5.41 -6.48 -12.02
N ALA A 298 -4.78 -5.38 -11.67
CA ALA A 298 -5.42 -4.12 -11.32
C ALA A 298 -4.58 -2.92 -11.79
N GLN A 299 -5.22 -1.77 -11.92
CA GLN A 299 -4.57 -0.55 -12.40
C GLN A 299 -3.47 -0.02 -11.46
N GLU A 300 -3.49 -0.41 -10.19
CA GLU A 300 -2.48 -0.05 -9.19
C GLU A 300 -1.11 -0.72 -9.42
N VAL A 301 -1.06 -1.73 -10.30
CA VAL A 301 0.16 -2.47 -10.65
C VAL A 301 0.50 -2.36 -12.14
N GLU A 302 -0.13 -1.42 -12.87
CA GLU A 302 0.10 -1.26 -14.30
C GLU A 302 1.52 -0.79 -14.65
N ASP A 303 2.18 -0.08 -13.74
CA ASP A 303 3.55 0.41 -13.85
C ASP A 303 4.63 -0.66 -13.62
N LEU A 304 4.26 -1.82 -13.08
CA LEU A 304 5.18 -2.94 -12.98
C LEU A 304 5.40 -3.55 -14.36
N PRO A 305 6.66 -3.69 -14.82
CA PRO A 305 6.94 -4.25 -16.14
C PRO A 305 6.47 -5.71 -16.30
N GLU A 306 6.11 -6.08 -17.50
CA GLU A 306 5.85 -7.48 -17.83
C GLU A 306 7.06 -8.37 -17.50
N GLY A 307 6.78 -9.56 -16.99
CA GLY A 307 7.82 -10.51 -16.58
C GLY A 307 8.50 -10.18 -15.24
N THR A 308 7.95 -9.23 -14.44
CA THR A 308 8.39 -8.99 -13.06
C THR A 308 7.42 -9.54 -12.01
N CYS A 309 6.17 -9.80 -12.41
CA CYS A 309 5.15 -10.41 -11.56
C CYS A 309 4.16 -11.22 -12.39
N VAL A 310 3.35 -12.04 -11.73
CA VAL A 310 2.22 -12.74 -12.34
C VAL A 310 0.92 -12.03 -11.93
N ARG A 311 -0.01 -11.85 -12.87
CA ARG A 311 -1.25 -11.13 -12.63
C ARG A 311 -2.46 -12.04 -12.79
N VAL A 312 -3.41 -11.97 -11.83
CA VAL A 312 -4.66 -12.74 -11.82
C VAL A 312 -5.84 -11.80 -11.75
N LYS A 313 -6.78 -11.91 -12.69
CA LYS A 313 -8.02 -11.12 -12.68
C LYS A 313 -8.91 -11.52 -11.51
N PRO A 314 -9.53 -10.56 -10.80
CA PRO A 314 -10.42 -10.84 -9.68
C PRO A 314 -11.85 -11.16 -10.18
N ASP A 315 -11.97 -12.15 -11.05
CA ASP A 315 -13.23 -12.58 -11.69
C ASP A 315 -13.64 -14.00 -11.26
N ALA A 316 -14.63 -14.57 -11.94
CA ALA A 316 -15.14 -15.92 -11.67
C ALA A 316 -14.09 -17.02 -11.89
N ALA A 317 -13.05 -16.77 -12.71
CA ALA A 317 -11.98 -17.71 -12.98
C ALA A 317 -10.79 -17.58 -12.00
N GLU A 318 -10.79 -16.59 -11.10
CA GLU A 318 -9.65 -16.28 -10.19
C GLU A 318 -9.06 -17.52 -9.52
N VAL A 319 -9.89 -18.35 -8.90
CA VAL A 319 -9.43 -19.54 -8.16
C VAL A 319 -8.77 -20.57 -9.09
N ARG A 320 -9.29 -20.72 -10.32
CA ARG A 320 -8.71 -21.65 -11.31
C ARG A 320 -7.38 -21.11 -11.82
N THR A 321 -7.37 -19.87 -12.26
CA THR A 321 -6.16 -19.20 -12.77
C THR A 321 -5.05 -19.17 -11.71
N LEU A 322 -5.41 -18.88 -10.46
CA LEU A 322 -4.47 -18.89 -9.33
C LEU A 322 -3.90 -20.30 -9.09
N ALA A 323 -4.74 -21.34 -9.16
CA ALA A 323 -4.28 -22.73 -9.05
C ALA A 323 -3.32 -23.11 -10.20
N ASP A 324 -3.61 -22.69 -11.43
CA ASP A 324 -2.75 -22.93 -12.58
C ASP A 324 -1.38 -22.26 -12.40
N TYR A 325 -1.33 -21.03 -11.89
CA TYR A 325 -0.05 -20.35 -11.59
C TYR A 325 0.69 -20.99 -10.42
N MET A 326 0.00 -21.37 -9.33
CA MET A 326 0.64 -22.09 -8.22
C MET A 326 1.26 -23.41 -8.71
N ARG A 327 0.54 -24.16 -9.57
CA ARG A 327 1.04 -25.38 -10.19
C ARG A 327 2.28 -25.09 -11.02
N TRP A 328 2.23 -24.11 -11.91
CA TRP A 328 3.37 -23.72 -12.76
C TRP A 328 4.61 -23.35 -11.93
N LEU A 329 4.43 -22.57 -10.83
CA LEU A 329 5.53 -22.20 -9.94
C LEU A 329 6.19 -23.44 -9.30
N CYS A 330 5.41 -24.44 -8.89
CA CYS A 330 5.92 -25.68 -8.30
C CYS A 330 6.60 -26.59 -9.35
N GLU A 331 6.12 -26.58 -10.58
CA GLU A 331 6.62 -27.41 -11.68
C GLU A 331 7.88 -26.82 -12.31
N PHE A 332 7.98 -25.50 -12.39
CA PHE A 332 9.09 -24.75 -13.00
C PHE A 332 9.80 -23.80 -12.02
N PRO A 333 10.46 -24.31 -10.97
CA PRO A 333 11.03 -23.47 -9.92
C PRO A 333 12.17 -22.55 -10.40
N GLU A 334 12.87 -22.91 -11.49
CA GLU A 334 13.91 -22.06 -12.08
C GLU A 334 13.30 -20.83 -12.77
N ASP A 335 12.21 -21.01 -13.52
CA ASP A 335 11.49 -19.90 -14.15
C ASP A 335 10.90 -18.98 -13.09
N ALA A 336 10.38 -19.55 -11.99
CA ALA A 336 9.93 -18.79 -10.83
C ALA A 336 11.07 -17.93 -10.26
N ARG A 337 12.27 -18.50 -10.08
CA ARG A 337 13.44 -17.75 -9.60
C ARG A 337 13.87 -16.63 -10.57
N GLU A 338 13.82 -16.86 -11.88
CA GLU A 338 14.14 -15.83 -12.86
C GLU A 338 13.13 -14.67 -12.80
N LEU A 339 11.84 -14.97 -12.65
CA LEU A 339 10.81 -13.96 -12.42
C LEU A 339 11.15 -13.10 -11.20
N GLY A 340 11.53 -13.73 -10.07
CA GLY A 340 11.95 -13.05 -8.86
C GLY A 340 13.21 -12.19 -9.05
N ARG A 341 14.21 -12.68 -9.82
CA ARG A 341 15.40 -11.88 -10.14
C ARG A 341 15.07 -10.62 -10.94
N ARG A 342 14.15 -10.72 -11.92
CA ARG A 342 13.67 -9.55 -12.69
C ARG A 342 12.93 -8.57 -11.80
N ALA A 343 12.04 -9.07 -10.94
CA ALA A 343 11.35 -8.27 -9.94
C ALA A 343 12.33 -7.48 -9.06
N ARG A 344 13.35 -8.15 -8.52
CA ARG A 344 14.36 -7.52 -7.67
C ARG A 344 15.13 -6.42 -8.40
N ARG A 345 15.57 -6.67 -9.65
CA ARG A 345 16.27 -5.65 -10.45
C ARG A 345 15.41 -4.40 -10.65
N HIS A 346 14.13 -4.58 -10.94
CA HIS A 346 13.19 -3.46 -11.08
C HIS A 346 13.06 -2.66 -9.79
N ILE A 347 12.83 -3.34 -8.65
CA ILE A 347 12.69 -2.67 -7.35
C ILE A 347 13.98 -1.93 -6.94
N GLN A 348 15.14 -2.54 -7.15
CA GLN A 348 16.43 -1.90 -6.85
C GLN A 348 16.65 -0.64 -7.68
N ALA A 349 16.24 -0.64 -8.94
CA ALA A 349 16.42 0.50 -9.85
C ALA A 349 15.47 1.68 -9.55
N HIS A 350 14.22 1.38 -9.15
CA HIS A 350 13.16 2.40 -9.13
C HIS A 350 12.60 2.74 -7.73
N HIS A 351 12.78 1.84 -6.76
CA HIS A 351 12.15 1.95 -5.44
C HIS A 351 13.15 2.16 -4.28
N HIS A 352 14.44 2.28 -4.58
CA HIS A 352 15.46 2.43 -3.55
C HIS A 352 15.18 3.65 -2.67
N VAL A 353 15.23 3.46 -1.35
CA VAL A 353 14.85 4.49 -0.36
C VAL A 353 15.57 5.83 -0.58
N ASP A 354 16.84 5.82 -0.98
CA ASP A 354 17.61 7.04 -1.22
C ASP A 354 17.10 7.82 -2.44
N SER A 355 16.78 7.13 -3.51
CA SER A 355 16.20 7.73 -4.73
C SER A 355 14.83 8.31 -4.47
N VAL A 356 14.00 7.58 -3.70
CA VAL A 356 12.67 8.04 -3.28
C VAL A 356 12.80 9.26 -2.38
N ALA A 357 13.65 9.23 -1.35
CA ALA A 357 13.86 10.35 -0.43
C ALA A 357 14.36 11.63 -1.16
N ARG A 358 15.24 11.47 -2.16
CA ARG A 358 15.68 12.59 -2.99
C ARG A 358 14.51 13.22 -3.74
N ARG A 359 13.64 12.43 -4.37
CA ARG A 359 12.46 12.94 -5.10
C ARG A 359 11.47 13.64 -4.16
N TYR A 360 11.28 13.13 -2.94
CA TYR A 360 10.48 13.83 -1.93
C TYR A 360 11.08 15.20 -1.59
N TRP A 361 12.40 15.24 -1.38
CA TRP A 361 13.10 16.48 -1.08
C TRP A 361 12.97 17.49 -2.22
N GLU A 362 13.13 17.06 -3.48
CA GLU A 362 12.98 17.91 -4.67
C GLU A 362 11.59 18.55 -4.74
N VAL A 363 10.53 17.76 -4.50
CA VAL A 363 9.15 18.27 -4.44
C VAL A 363 8.97 19.30 -3.32
N LEU A 364 9.51 19.03 -2.14
CA LEU A 364 9.39 19.96 -1.01
C LEU A 364 10.14 21.27 -1.26
N VAL A 365 11.31 21.22 -1.88
CA VAL A 365 12.06 22.43 -2.28
C VAL A 365 11.30 23.23 -3.30
N GLU A 366 10.76 22.58 -4.33
CA GLU A 366 9.95 23.24 -5.37
C GLU A 366 8.73 23.94 -4.77
N GLU A 367 7.97 23.27 -3.90
CA GLU A 367 6.77 23.84 -3.29
C GLU A 367 7.08 24.93 -2.25
N PHE A 368 8.22 24.84 -1.56
CA PHE A 368 8.70 25.91 -0.69
C PHE A 368 9.07 27.17 -1.50
N GLN A 369 9.83 27.02 -2.57
CA GLN A 369 10.20 28.14 -3.45
C GLN A 369 8.99 28.83 -4.06
N ARG A 370 8.00 28.06 -4.55
CA ARG A 370 6.74 28.61 -5.08
C ARG A 370 6.00 29.47 -4.05
N SER A 371 6.01 29.08 -2.79
CA SER A 371 5.33 29.85 -1.73
C SER A 371 6.06 31.15 -1.37
N THR A 372 7.39 31.17 -1.46
CA THR A 372 8.20 32.36 -1.19
C THR A 372 8.18 33.35 -2.37
N TRP A 373 8.20 32.88 -3.59
CA TRP A 373 8.22 33.75 -4.79
C TRP A 373 6.81 34.22 -5.19
N GLY A 374 5.76 33.45 -4.96
CA GLY A 374 4.37 33.85 -5.19
C GLY A 374 3.93 35.03 -4.30
N GLY A 375 4.52 35.16 -3.11
CA GLY A 375 4.31 36.32 -2.22
C GLY A 375 4.99 37.60 -2.72
N LEU A 376 6.08 37.51 -3.46
CA LEU A 376 6.83 38.67 -3.98
C LEU A 376 6.20 39.23 -5.27
N SER A 377 5.54 38.40 -6.09
CA SER A 377 4.86 38.87 -7.32
C SER A 377 3.53 39.55 -7.03
N GLY A 378 2.90 39.36 -5.90
CA GLY A 378 1.70 40.09 -5.44
C GLY A 378 1.98 41.51 -4.94
N GLY A 379 3.21 41.76 -4.44
CA GLY A 379 3.61 43.10 -3.96
C GLY A 379 4.14 44.05 -5.03
N SER A 380 4.63 43.54 -6.14
CA SER A 380 5.28 44.38 -7.18
C SER A 380 4.33 44.91 -8.25
N ARG A 381 3.06 44.54 -8.29
CA ARG A 381 2.07 45.07 -9.22
C ARG A 381 1.37 46.36 -8.76
N LEU A 382 1.63 46.84 -7.53
CA LEU A 382 1.06 48.07 -7.01
C LEU A 382 2.00 49.29 -7.06
N PHE A 383 3.21 49.16 -7.60
CA PHE A 383 4.19 50.28 -7.63
C PHE A 383 4.36 50.96 -9.00
N TRP A 384 3.64 50.54 -10.07
CA TRP A 384 3.76 51.14 -11.39
C TRP A 384 2.47 51.85 -11.90
N ALA A 385 1.51 52.14 -11.02
CA ALA A 385 0.27 52.83 -11.42
C ALA A 385 0.12 54.26 -10.86
N LEU A 386 1.19 54.91 -10.40
CA LEU A 386 1.17 56.30 -9.99
C LEU A 386 2.44 57.02 -10.48
N HIS A 387 2.61 57.19 -11.78
CA HIS A 387 3.39 58.26 -12.42
C HIS A 387 3.30 58.08 -13.93
N VAL A 388 2.21 58.61 -14.52
CA VAL A 388 2.13 59.46 -15.73
C VAL A 388 0.79 60.20 -15.69
#